data_ba21d37b92ee50da957d4bc5669103f7
#
_entry.id   ba21d37b92ee50da957d4bc5669103f7
#
_cell.length_a   1.000
_cell.length_b   1.000
_cell.length_c   1.000
_cell.angle_alpha   90.00
_cell.angle_beta   90.00
_cell.angle_gamma   90.00
#
_symmetry.space_group_name_H-M   'P 1'
#
loop_
_entity.id
_entity.type
_entity.pdbx_description
1 polymer ?
#
loop_
_entity_poly.entity_id
_entity_poly.type
_entity_poly.pdbx_seq_one_letter_code
_entity_poly.pdbx_strand_id
1 'polypeptide(L)'
;MSEQDRSNTTKKSTVYVALFTAIAIIVGTVIVGIGGASNTQDASAPQAPAADLPTASITESNKAQITFTTNQGEIIIETLPALAPLTVNALAALAQKNYFDNTICHRLTTEGIFVLQCGDPTGTGTGGPGFNIPDENLPEPIENNYPAGTVAMANAGPGTSGSQFFLVYQDTTLGPDYTIWGTITSGLEIVQTIASAGVIEGGPDGAPATGVTIESTKVTIS
;
A
#
# COMPACT_ATOMS: atom_id res chain seq x y z
N MET A 1 -30.26 42.41 -35.01
CA MET A 1 -28.99 42.29 -35.68
C MET A 1 -27.95 42.59 -34.62
N SER A 2 -27.12 41.69 -34.20
CA SER A 2 -26.45 40.53 -34.75
C SER A 2 -25.83 39.78 -33.57
N GLU A 3 -25.91 38.60 -33.66
CA GLU A 3 -24.96 37.51 -33.93
C GLU A 3 -24.32 36.92 -32.65
N GLN A 4 -24.74 35.69 -32.41
CA GLN A 4 -24.21 34.73 -31.45
C GLN A 4 -22.80 34.32 -31.86
N ASP A 5 -21.91 34.30 -30.90
CA ASP A 5 -20.70 33.45 -30.98
C ASP A 5 -20.76 32.36 -29.90
N ARG A 6 -20.95 31.11 -30.36
CA ARG A 6 -20.91 29.91 -29.53
C ARG A 6 -19.47 29.42 -29.52
N SER A 7 -18.73 29.78 -28.49
CA SER A 7 -17.45 29.16 -28.20
C SER A 7 -17.66 27.76 -27.59
N ASN A 8 -17.41 26.77 -28.41
CA ASN A 8 -17.43 25.34 -28.03
C ASN A 8 -16.10 24.98 -27.34
N THR A 9 -16.08 25.00 -26.02
CA THR A 9 -14.90 24.63 -25.25
C THR A 9 -14.88 23.12 -25.03
N THR A 10 -14.19 22.42 -25.91
CA THR A 10 -13.89 20.99 -25.77
C THR A 10 -12.97 20.78 -24.55
N LYS A 11 -13.50 20.25 -23.45
CA LYS A 11 -12.70 19.78 -22.31
C LYS A 11 -11.84 18.61 -22.74
N LYS A 12 -10.55 18.84 -22.93
CA LYS A 12 -9.55 17.78 -23.08
C LYS A 12 -9.30 17.20 -21.68
N SER A 13 -9.79 15.97 -21.47
CA SER A 13 -9.44 15.17 -20.31
C SER A 13 -7.97 14.76 -20.43
N THR A 14 -7.12 15.35 -19.62
CA THR A 14 -5.69 14.97 -19.54
C THR A 14 -5.59 13.85 -18.52
N VAL A 15 -5.38 12.65 -19.01
CA VAL A 15 -5.08 11.48 -18.16
C VAL A 15 -3.63 11.64 -17.68
N TYR A 16 -3.45 11.94 -16.41
CA TYR A 16 -2.14 11.91 -15.76
C TYR A 16 -1.78 10.47 -15.41
N VAL A 17 -0.89 9.87 -16.18
CA VAL A 17 -0.23 8.62 -15.79
C VAL A 17 0.87 9.01 -14.80
N ALA A 18 0.65 8.74 -13.52
CA ALA A 18 1.67 8.92 -12.50
C ALA A 18 2.80 7.89 -12.71
N LEU A 19 3.92 8.35 -13.23
CA LEU A 19 5.13 7.52 -13.39
C LEU A 19 5.83 7.43 -12.04
N PHE A 20 5.81 6.26 -11.41
CA PHE A 20 6.64 5.97 -10.25
C PHE A 20 8.10 5.83 -10.69
N THR A 21 8.91 6.87 -10.52
CA THR A 21 10.35 6.78 -10.74
C THR A 21 11.03 6.32 -9.46
N ALA A 22 11.29 5.01 -9.36
CA ALA A 22 12.29 4.51 -8.42
C ALA A 22 13.67 4.91 -8.95
N ILE A 23 14.37 5.82 -8.27
CA ILE A 23 15.76 6.17 -8.60
C ILE A 23 16.66 5.08 -7.98
N ALA A 24 17.00 4.08 -8.77
CA ALA A 24 18.11 3.19 -8.47
C ALA A 24 19.38 3.78 -9.11
N ILE A 25 20.32 4.25 -8.29
CA ILE A 25 21.67 4.63 -8.75
C ILE A 25 22.46 3.35 -8.93
N ILE A 26 22.61 2.90 -10.17
CA ILE A 26 23.54 1.83 -10.53
C ILE A 26 24.81 2.47 -11.05
N VAL A 27 25.91 2.30 -10.29
CA VAL A 27 27.27 2.55 -10.79
C VAL A 27 27.66 1.36 -11.67
N GLY A 28 27.58 1.54 -12.98
CA GLY A 28 27.92 0.53 -13.95
C GLY A 28 29.40 0.50 -14.28
N THR A 29 30.03 -0.65 -14.09
CA THR A 29 31.34 -0.96 -14.68
C THR A 29 31.09 -1.63 -16.02
N VAL A 30 31.56 -1.02 -17.12
CA VAL A 30 31.46 -1.58 -18.47
C VAL A 30 32.50 -2.67 -18.63
N ILE A 31 32.07 -3.89 -18.93
CA ILE A 31 32.92 -4.95 -19.52
C ILE A 31 32.33 -5.31 -20.88
N VAL A 32 33.08 -5.05 -21.94
CA VAL A 32 32.76 -5.45 -23.31
C VAL A 32 33.18 -6.91 -23.50
N GLY A 33 32.21 -7.78 -23.74
CA GLY A 33 32.44 -9.18 -24.15
C GLY A 33 31.45 -9.56 -25.26
N ILE A 34 31.98 -9.89 -26.43
CA ILE A 34 31.26 -10.30 -27.65
C ILE A 34 30.84 -11.75 -27.53
N GLY A 35 29.58 -12.07 -27.86
CA GLY A 35 29.23 -13.47 -28.24
C GLY A 35 27.86 -13.94 -27.71
N GLY A 36 26.89 -13.90 -28.57
CA GLY A 36 25.72 -14.73 -28.87
C GLY A 36 25.00 -15.54 -27.78
N ALA A 37 23.75 -15.25 -27.67
CA ALA A 37 22.57 -16.11 -27.55
C ALA A 37 21.50 -15.43 -26.68
N SER A 38 20.41 -15.15 -27.32
CA SER A 38 19.18 -14.64 -26.68
C SER A 38 18.66 -15.61 -25.63
N ASN A 39 18.76 -15.26 -24.37
CA ASN A 39 17.96 -15.87 -23.31
C ASN A 39 17.31 -14.72 -22.54
N THR A 40 16.06 -14.46 -22.86
CA THR A 40 15.19 -13.60 -22.05
C THR A 40 14.94 -14.31 -20.72
N GLN A 41 15.85 -14.15 -19.77
CA GLN A 41 15.58 -14.48 -18.37
C GLN A 41 14.80 -13.31 -17.79
N ASP A 42 13.53 -13.61 -17.57
CA ASP A 42 12.64 -12.89 -16.67
C ASP A 42 13.37 -12.72 -15.32
N ALA A 43 13.84 -11.51 -15.04
CA ALA A 43 14.55 -11.20 -13.79
C ALA A 43 13.51 -10.99 -12.68
N SER A 44 12.80 -12.05 -12.33
CA SER A 44 12.08 -12.16 -11.09
C SER A 44 13.11 -12.14 -9.95
N ALA A 45 13.08 -11.14 -9.09
CA ALA A 45 13.90 -11.12 -7.89
C ALA A 45 13.68 -12.43 -7.10
N PRO A 46 14.71 -12.99 -6.42
CA PRO A 46 14.54 -14.22 -5.66
C PRO A 46 13.49 -14.02 -4.59
N GLN A 47 12.32 -14.59 -4.78
CA GLN A 47 11.25 -14.63 -3.79
C GLN A 47 11.69 -15.57 -2.67
N ALA A 48 11.71 -15.09 -1.42
CA ALA A 48 11.93 -15.94 -0.27
C ALA A 48 10.89 -17.07 -0.28
N PRO A 49 11.27 -18.34 0.00
CA PRO A 49 10.30 -19.42 0.09
C PRO A 49 9.23 -19.10 1.13
N ALA A 50 7.98 -19.30 0.81
CA ALA A 50 6.85 -19.02 1.70
C ALA A 50 6.97 -19.73 3.09
N ALA A 51 7.79 -20.78 3.18
CA ALA A 51 8.08 -21.51 4.40
C ALA A 51 8.87 -20.69 5.45
N ASP A 52 9.55 -19.61 5.05
CA ASP A 52 10.38 -18.78 5.94
C ASP A 52 9.63 -17.53 6.46
N LEU A 53 8.39 -17.33 6.03
CA LEU A 53 7.58 -16.20 6.48
C LEU A 53 7.13 -16.39 7.93
N PRO A 54 7.10 -15.34 8.76
CA PRO A 54 6.56 -15.43 10.10
C PRO A 54 5.05 -15.71 10.04
N THR A 55 4.55 -16.48 11.01
CA THR A 55 3.13 -16.83 11.08
C THR A 55 2.56 -16.57 12.47
N ALA A 56 1.33 -16.08 12.50
CA ALA A 56 0.50 -15.97 13.70
C ALA A 56 -0.41 -17.19 13.89
N SER A 57 -0.24 -18.23 13.09
CA SER A 57 -1.07 -19.45 13.08
C SER A 57 -2.55 -19.18 12.79
N ILE A 58 -2.84 -18.18 11.99
CA ILE A 58 -4.20 -17.86 11.53
C ILE A 58 -4.52 -18.78 10.34
N THR A 59 -5.63 -19.52 10.46
CA THR A 59 -6.15 -20.38 9.39
C THR A 59 -7.17 -19.63 8.54
N GLU A 60 -7.47 -20.13 7.36
CA GLU A 60 -8.47 -19.55 6.45
C GLU A 60 -9.88 -19.43 7.06
N SER A 61 -10.19 -20.27 8.05
CA SER A 61 -11.48 -20.28 8.75
C SER A 61 -11.55 -19.33 9.95
N ASN A 62 -10.43 -18.79 10.41
CA ASN A 62 -10.42 -17.84 11.50
C ASN A 62 -11.02 -16.50 11.09
N LYS A 63 -11.72 -15.87 12.03
CA LYS A 63 -11.90 -14.43 12.00
C LYS A 63 -10.74 -13.79 12.74
N ALA A 64 -10.00 -12.92 12.10
CA ALA A 64 -8.89 -12.25 12.73
C ALA A 64 -8.98 -10.75 12.47
N GLN A 65 -8.70 -9.96 13.50
CA GLN A 65 -8.69 -8.51 13.46
C GLN A 65 -7.32 -7.99 13.90
N ILE A 66 -6.86 -6.95 13.24
CA ILE A 66 -5.72 -6.15 13.68
C ILE A 66 -6.25 -4.77 14.06
N THR A 67 -6.06 -4.39 15.32
CA THR A 67 -6.38 -3.06 15.81
C THR A 67 -5.12 -2.24 15.92
N PHE A 68 -5.06 -1.11 15.23
CA PHE A 68 -4.03 -0.10 15.38
C PHE A 68 -4.57 1.01 16.27
N THR A 69 -4.01 1.14 17.48
CA THR A 69 -4.26 2.30 18.35
C THR A 69 -3.30 3.41 17.90
N THR A 70 -3.86 4.50 17.41
CA THR A 70 -3.07 5.63 16.92
C THR A 70 -3.29 6.86 17.82
N ASN A 71 -2.40 7.85 17.71
CA ASN A 71 -2.59 9.16 18.34
C ASN A 71 -3.81 9.94 17.81
N GLN A 72 -4.48 9.43 16.77
CA GLN A 72 -5.71 10.00 16.19
C GLN A 72 -6.96 9.16 16.53
N GLY A 73 -6.81 7.99 17.17
CA GLY A 73 -7.86 7.06 17.52
C GLY A 73 -7.59 5.64 17.02
N GLU A 74 -8.53 4.74 17.26
CA GLU A 74 -8.39 3.34 16.89
C GLU A 74 -8.88 3.09 15.46
N ILE A 75 -8.08 2.34 14.70
CA ILE A 75 -8.43 1.82 13.37
C ILE A 75 -8.46 0.30 13.48
N ILE A 76 -9.62 -0.31 13.21
CA ILE A 76 -9.82 -1.76 13.30
C ILE A 76 -9.96 -2.33 11.90
N ILE A 77 -9.10 -3.31 11.59
CA ILE A 77 -9.07 -4.00 10.31
C ILE A 77 -9.54 -5.43 10.54
N GLU A 78 -10.62 -5.84 9.87
CA GLU A 78 -10.95 -7.24 9.69
C GLU A 78 -10.10 -7.80 8.57
N THR A 79 -9.32 -8.86 8.87
CA THR A 79 -8.39 -9.45 7.91
C THR A 79 -9.08 -10.49 7.01
N LEU A 80 -8.48 -10.81 5.88
CA LEU A 80 -9.00 -11.72 4.87
C LEU A 80 -8.12 -12.99 4.75
N PRO A 81 -8.02 -13.84 5.80
CA PRO A 81 -7.09 -14.97 5.82
C PRO A 81 -7.40 -16.06 4.79
N ALA A 82 -8.65 -16.16 4.32
CA ALA A 82 -9.03 -17.07 3.24
C ALA A 82 -8.54 -16.62 1.85
N LEU A 83 -8.28 -15.33 1.67
CA LEU A 83 -7.90 -14.74 0.37
C LEU A 83 -6.41 -14.36 0.31
N ALA A 84 -5.84 -13.97 1.45
CA ALA A 84 -4.45 -13.56 1.57
C ALA A 84 -3.78 -14.20 2.80
N PRO A 85 -3.71 -15.55 2.88
CA PRO A 85 -3.25 -16.27 4.07
C PRO A 85 -1.81 -15.94 4.47
N LEU A 86 -0.89 -15.83 3.54
CA LEU A 86 0.52 -15.53 3.82
C LEU A 86 0.67 -14.10 4.34
N THR A 87 0.02 -13.15 3.69
CA THR A 87 0.04 -11.73 4.05
C THR A 87 -0.56 -11.51 5.43
N VAL A 88 -1.75 -12.06 5.70
CA VAL A 88 -2.42 -11.93 7.00
C VAL A 88 -1.57 -12.53 8.11
N ASN A 89 -1.01 -13.73 7.92
CA ASN A 89 -0.17 -14.37 8.93
C ASN A 89 1.12 -13.60 9.20
N ALA A 90 1.79 -13.11 8.15
CA ALA A 90 3.03 -12.35 8.29
C ALA A 90 2.79 -11.02 9.04
N LEU A 91 1.75 -10.25 8.64
CA LEU A 91 1.42 -8.98 9.29
C LEU A 91 0.94 -9.17 10.73
N ALA A 92 0.11 -10.18 11.00
CA ALA A 92 -0.32 -10.49 12.36
C ALA A 92 0.86 -10.91 13.25
N ALA A 93 1.80 -11.70 12.72
CA ALA A 93 3.00 -12.09 13.46
C ALA A 93 3.93 -10.90 13.75
N LEU A 94 4.04 -9.94 12.81
CA LEU A 94 4.75 -8.67 13.04
C LEU A 94 4.03 -7.86 14.13
N ALA A 95 2.71 -7.72 14.05
CA ALA A 95 1.89 -7.01 15.04
C ALA A 95 2.04 -7.63 16.46
N GLN A 96 2.00 -8.96 16.58
CA GLN A 96 2.23 -9.65 17.85
C GLN A 96 3.62 -9.42 18.46
N LYS A 97 4.59 -9.01 17.64
CA LYS A 97 5.95 -8.64 18.06
C LYS A 97 6.13 -7.14 18.26
N ASN A 98 5.05 -6.38 18.30
CA ASN A 98 5.05 -4.92 18.43
C ASN A 98 5.85 -4.20 17.32
N TYR A 99 5.95 -4.82 16.13
CA TYR A 99 6.76 -4.28 15.02
C TYR A 99 6.27 -2.91 14.52
N PHE A 100 4.97 -2.69 14.58
CA PHE A 100 4.34 -1.44 14.14
C PHE A 100 4.27 -0.38 15.25
N ASP A 101 4.58 -0.73 16.50
CA ASP A 101 4.47 0.19 17.63
C ASP A 101 5.47 1.34 17.50
N ASN A 102 4.99 2.56 17.74
CA ASN A 102 5.73 3.82 17.59
C ASN A 102 6.20 4.11 16.16
N THR A 103 5.60 3.49 15.14
CA THR A 103 5.85 3.81 13.74
C THR A 103 4.86 4.87 13.23
N ILE A 104 5.23 5.57 12.16
CA ILE A 104 4.38 6.61 11.57
C ILE A 104 3.75 6.17 10.26
N CYS A 105 2.60 6.77 9.92
CA CYS A 105 2.11 6.75 8.54
C CYS A 105 2.80 7.91 7.81
N HIS A 106 3.71 7.57 6.92
CA HIS A 106 4.69 8.49 6.35
C HIS A 106 4.24 9.17 5.05
N ARG A 107 3.17 8.67 4.40
CA ARG A 107 2.69 9.19 3.11
C ARG A 107 1.17 9.25 3.06
N LEU A 108 0.67 10.35 2.55
CA LEU A 108 -0.73 10.58 2.21
C LEU A 108 -0.82 11.03 0.76
N THR A 109 -1.81 10.52 0.02
CA THR A 109 -2.15 11.02 -1.33
C THR A 109 -3.58 11.54 -1.33
N THR A 110 -3.81 12.68 -2.00
CA THR A 110 -5.09 13.41 -1.98
C THR A 110 -5.68 13.71 -3.35
N GLU A 111 -4.99 13.32 -4.43
CA GLU A 111 -5.46 13.45 -5.81
C GLU A 111 -5.11 12.20 -6.62
N GLY A 112 -6.00 11.78 -7.49
CA GLY A 112 -5.84 10.60 -8.35
C GLY A 112 -6.00 9.28 -7.61
N ILE A 113 -5.26 9.09 -6.51
CA ILE A 113 -5.40 7.98 -5.58
C ILE A 113 -5.55 8.52 -4.15
N PHE A 114 -6.28 7.81 -3.29
CA PHE A 114 -6.71 8.31 -1.98
C PHE A 114 -6.32 7.33 -0.88
N VAL A 115 -5.04 7.38 -0.48
CA VAL A 115 -4.47 6.41 0.46
C VAL A 115 -3.63 7.08 1.54
N LEU A 116 -3.63 6.48 2.74
CA LEU A 116 -2.69 6.75 3.83
C LEU A 116 -1.78 5.52 3.97
N GLN A 117 -0.48 5.68 3.75
CA GLN A 117 0.50 4.59 3.78
C GLN A 117 1.27 4.56 5.10
N CYS A 118 1.35 3.36 5.70
CA CYS A 118 1.95 3.08 7.00
C CYS A 118 2.84 1.83 6.93
N GLY A 119 3.35 1.37 8.08
CA GLY A 119 4.00 0.06 8.22
C GLY A 119 5.50 0.04 7.88
N ASP A 120 6.11 1.20 7.63
CA ASP A 120 7.55 1.35 7.54
C ASP A 120 8.14 1.67 8.93
N PRO A 121 8.98 0.80 9.52
CA PRO A 121 9.57 1.05 10.82
C PRO A 121 10.54 2.26 10.84
N THR A 122 11.03 2.67 9.66
CA THR A 122 11.94 3.81 9.53
C THR A 122 11.22 5.12 9.20
N GLY A 123 9.97 5.05 8.77
CA GLY A 123 9.17 6.21 8.35
C GLY A 123 9.66 6.91 7.09
N THR A 124 10.56 6.29 6.32
CA THR A 124 11.17 6.88 5.11
C THR A 124 10.51 6.45 3.81
N GLY A 125 9.63 5.45 3.86
CA GLY A 125 9.03 4.80 2.70
C GLY A 125 9.86 3.67 2.11
N THR A 126 11.07 3.40 2.65
CA THR A 126 11.99 2.38 2.12
C THR A 126 12.29 1.25 3.10
N GLY A 127 11.84 1.34 4.35
CA GLY A 127 12.03 0.33 5.37
C GLY A 127 11.08 -0.86 5.20
N GLY A 128 11.46 -1.98 5.83
CA GLY A 128 10.67 -3.21 5.78
C GLY A 128 11.18 -4.28 6.75
N PRO A 129 10.53 -5.45 6.78
CA PRO A 129 10.76 -6.49 7.78
C PRO A 129 11.94 -7.40 7.47
N GLY A 130 12.65 -7.22 6.35
CA GLY A 130 13.76 -8.05 5.92
C GLY A 130 13.36 -9.32 5.14
N PHE A 131 12.10 -9.45 4.78
CA PHE A 131 11.56 -10.50 3.90
C PHE A 131 10.52 -9.92 2.94
N ASN A 132 10.21 -10.66 1.89
CA ASN A 132 9.15 -10.34 0.95
C ASN A 132 8.01 -11.35 1.04
N ILE A 133 6.78 -10.89 0.86
CA ILE A 133 5.56 -11.68 0.82
C ILE A 133 5.12 -11.77 -0.65
N PRO A 134 4.80 -12.96 -1.17
CA PRO A 134 4.21 -13.12 -2.49
C PRO A 134 2.88 -12.36 -2.63
N ASP A 135 2.55 -11.98 -3.85
CA ASP A 135 1.25 -11.34 -4.13
C ASP A 135 0.11 -12.35 -3.97
N GLU A 136 -0.95 -11.92 -3.29
CA GLU A 136 -2.17 -12.68 -3.06
C GLU A 136 -3.37 -11.78 -3.35
N ASN A 137 -4.55 -12.32 -3.60
CA ASN A 137 -5.82 -11.59 -3.67
C ASN A 137 -5.72 -10.24 -4.42
N LEU A 138 -5.15 -10.27 -5.62
CA LEU A 138 -5.08 -9.10 -6.49
C LEU A 138 -6.47 -8.81 -7.07
N PRO A 139 -6.93 -7.54 -7.11
CA PRO A 139 -8.24 -7.22 -7.66
C PRO A 139 -8.26 -7.27 -9.19
N GLU A 140 -9.46 -7.28 -9.77
CA GLU A 140 -9.62 -7.11 -11.20
C GLU A 140 -9.25 -5.68 -11.65
N PRO A 141 -8.75 -5.49 -12.89
CA PRO A 141 -8.36 -4.17 -13.42
C PRO A 141 -9.57 -3.35 -13.87
N ILE A 142 -10.41 -2.97 -12.93
CA ILE A 142 -11.63 -2.17 -13.16
C ILE A 142 -11.54 -0.82 -12.41
N GLU A 143 -12.45 0.09 -12.75
CA GLU A 143 -12.58 1.36 -12.02
C GLU A 143 -12.94 1.10 -10.55
N ASN A 144 -12.35 1.89 -9.64
CA ASN A 144 -12.52 1.78 -8.18
C ASN A 144 -12.22 0.37 -7.65
N ASN A 145 -11.22 -0.29 -8.20
CA ASN A 145 -10.81 -1.63 -7.80
C ASN A 145 -10.26 -1.71 -6.35
N TYR A 146 -10.02 -0.57 -5.73
CA TYR A 146 -9.74 -0.43 -4.31
C TYR A 146 -10.76 0.54 -3.69
N PRO A 147 -11.96 0.06 -3.31
CA PRO A 147 -12.98 0.91 -2.70
C PRO A 147 -12.55 1.41 -1.32
N ALA A 148 -13.21 2.49 -0.86
CA ALA A 148 -13.00 3.05 0.47
C ALA A 148 -13.14 1.97 1.57
N GLY A 149 -12.22 1.96 2.52
CA GLY A 149 -12.11 0.94 3.56
C GLY A 149 -11.20 -0.23 3.21
N THR A 150 -10.77 -0.38 1.95
CA THR A 150 -9.79 -1.41 1.57
C THR A 150 -8.46 -1.19 2.26
N VAL A 151 -7.82 -2.30 2.69
CA VAL A 151 -6.44 -2.30 3.19
C VAL A 151 -5.60 -3.22 2.32
N ALA A 152 -4.55 -2.66 1.72
CA ALA A 152 -3.70 -3.39 0.79
C ALA A 152 -2.21 -3.17 1.05
N MET A 153 -1.38 -4.10 0.55
CA MET A 153 0.07 -4.04 0.68
C MET A 153 0.66 -3.02 -0.28
N ALA A 154 1.60 -2.21 0.21
CA ALA A 154 2.51 -1.47 -0.65
C ALA A 154 3.65 -2.38 -1.09
N ASN A 155 4.14 -2.21 -2.34
CA ASN A 155 5.25 -2.96 -2.89
C ASN A 155 6.09 -2.11 -3.86
N ALA A 156 7.23 -2.63 -4.27
CA ALA A 156 8.14 -2.05 -5.27
C ALA A 156 8.13 -2.85 -6.59
N GLY A 157 7.07 -3.60 -6.83
CA GLY A 157 6.87 -4.50 -7.97
C GLY A 157 6.37 -5.86 -7.52
N PRO A 158 6.07 -6.78 -8.44
CA PRO A 158 5.49 -8.08 -8.11
C PRO A 158 6.32 -8.86 -7.09
N GLY A 159 5.65 -9.42 -6.08
CA GLY A 159 6.26 -10.26 -5.05
C GLY A 159 7.22 -9.53 -4.10
N THR A 160 7.15 -8.21 -3.98
CA THR A 160 8.04 -7.42 -3.10
C THR A 160 7.32 -6.79 -1.91
N SER A 161 6.11 -7.23 -1.60
CA SER A 161 5.38 -6.81 -0.41
C SER A 161 6.16 -7.16 0.85
N GLY A 162 6.28 -6.20 1.78
CA GLY A 162 6.98 -6.39 3.05
C GLY A 162 6.06 -6.16 4.25
N SER A 163 6.29 -5.07 5.00
CA SER A 163 5.43 -4.64 6.11
C SER A 163 4.59 -3.41 5.79
N GLN A 164 4.92 -2.68 4.72
CA GLN A 164 4.20 -1.46 4.37
C GLN A 164 2.84 -1.78 3.77
N PHE A 165 1.83 -1.05 4.20
CA PHE A 165 0.46 -1.17 3.74
C PHE A 165 -0.18 0.21 3.60
N PHE A 166 -1.29 0.28 2.88
CA PHE A 166 -2.05 1.50 2.78
C PHE A 166 -3.53 1.30 3.10
N LEU A 167 -4.12 2.34 3.66
CA LEU A 167 -5.53 2.47 4.02
C LEU A 167 -6.21 3.33 2.95
N VAL A 168 -7.16 2.77 2.23
CA VAL A 168 -7.94 3.48 1.21
C VAL A 168 -9.08 4.23 1.89
N TYR A 169 -9.07 5.56 1.84
CA TYR A 169 -10.07 6.37 2.51
C TYR A 169 -11.18 6.91 1.60
N GLN A 170 -11.01 6.79 0.30
CA GLN A 170 -11.99 7.12 -0.75
C GLN A 170 -11.76 6.16 -1.92
N ASP A 171 -12.82 5.84 -2.69
CA ASP A 171 -12.74 4.94 -3.84
C ASP A 171 -11.58 5.32 -4.76
N THR A 172 -10.72 4.34 -5.06
CA THR A 172 -9.45 4.54 -5.74
C THR A 172 -9.27 3.51 -6.85
N THR A 173 -8.80 3.97 -8.00
CA THR A 173 -8.36 3.11 -9.10
C THR A 173 -6.84 3.05 -9.14
N LEU A 174 -6.29 1.84 -8.97
CA LEU A 174 -4.85 1.55 -9.09
C LEU A 174 -4.63 0.41 -10.08
N GLY A 175 -3.38 0.19 -10.49
CA GLY A 175 -2.99 -1.09 -11.07
C GLY A 175 -3.37 -2.25 -10.13
N PRO A 176 -3.79 -3.41 -10.65
CA PRO A 176 -4.23 -4.55 -9.83
C PRO A 176 -3.04 -5.32 -9.23
N ASP A 177 -2.08 -4.58 -8.66
CA ASP A 177 -0.76 -5.11 -8.30
C ASP A 177 -0.53 -5.16 -6.78
N TYR A 178 -1.55 -4.78 -5.98
CA TYR A 178 -1.43 -4.63 -4.53
C TYR A 178 -2.35 -5.60 -3.81
N THR A 179 -1.76 -6.55 -3.06
CA THR A 179 -2.50 -7.57 -2.30
C THR A 179 -3.50 -6.95 -1.34
N ILE A 180 -4.79 -7.20 -1.53
CA ILE A 180 -5.85 -6.81 -0.59
C ILE A 180 -5.90 -7.85 0.52
N TRP A 181 -5.62 -7.43 1.77
CA TRP A 181 -5.54 -8.35 2.91
C TRP A 181 -6.53 -8.05 4.04
N GLY A 182 -7.27 -6.93 3.96
CA GLY A 182 -8.22 -6.56 4.99
C GLY A 182 -9.17 -5.46 4.59
N THR A 183 -10.13 -5.19 5.48
CA THR A 183 -11.10 -4.09 5.36
C THR A 183 -11.18 -3.36 6.69
N ILE A 184 -11.22 -2.04 6.67
CA ILE A 184 -11.45 -1.19 7.84
C ILE A 184 -12.91 -1.37 8.27
N THR A 185 -13.13 -1.87 9.48
CA THR A 185 -14.47 -2.04 10.08
C THR A 185 -14.80 -0.95 11.09
N SER A 186 -13.79 -0.19 11.57
CA SER A 186 -13.94 0.97 12.44
C SER A 186 -12.77 1.93 12.25
N GLY A 187 -13.01 3.23 12.32
CA GLY A 187 -11.97 4.26 12.21
C GLY A 187 -11.70 4.76 10.79
N LEU A 188 -12.54 4.42 9.79
CA LEU A 188 -12.40 4.98 8.45
C LEU A 188 -12.54 6.51 8.46
N GLU A 189 -13.45 7.03 9.27
CA GLU A 189 -13.66 8.47 9.48
C GLU A 189 -12.43 9.18 10.07
N ILE A 190 -11.61 8.47 10.84
CA ILE A 190 -10.32 8.99 11.33
C ILE A 190 -9.38 9.20 10.16
N VAL A 191 -9.23 8.20 9.27
CA VAL A 191 -8.38 8.30 8.09
C VAL A 191 -8.84 9.42 7.15
N GLN A 192 -10.16 9.56 6.96
CA GLN A 192 -10.77 10.64 6.18
C GLN A 192 -10.51 12.02 6.79
N THR A 193 -10.56 12.13 8.13
CA THR A 193 -10.24 13.37 8.84
C THR A 193 -8.77 13.76 8.65
N ILE A 194 -7.85 12.80 8.76
CA ILE A 194 -6.42 13.01 8.48
C ILE A 194 -6.23 13.50 7.05
N ALA A 195 -6.88 12.84 6.09
CA ALA A 195 -6.79 13.19 4.68
C ALA A 195 -7.32 14.60 4.37
N SER A 196 -8.38 15.04 5.06
CA SER A 196 -8.97 16.37 4.89
C SER A 196 -8.02 17.50 5.29
N ALA A 197 -7.04 17.23 6.16
CA ALA A 197 -6.00 18.18 6.54
C ALA A 197 -4.91 18.33 5.46
N GLY A 198 -4.84 17.41 4.50
CA GLY A 198 -3.87 17.44 3.41
C GLY A 198 -2.46 17.00 3.83
N VAL A 199 -1.47 17.41 3.03
CA VAL A 199 -0.06 17.12 3.24
C VAL A 199 0.71 18.37 3.74
N ILE A 200 1.83 18.17 4.43
CA ILE A 200 2.59 19.25 5.12
C ILE A 200 2.95 20.41 4.17
N GLU A 201 3.42 20.10 2.96
CA GLU A 201 3.92 21.14 2.02
C GLU A 201 2.83 21.61 1.04
N GLY A 202 1.60 21.14 1.18
CA GLY A 202 0.51 21.37 0.25
C GLY A 202 0.79 20.70 -1.11
N GLY A 203 -0.09 19.96 -1.64
CA GLY A 203 0.11 19.19 -2.86
C GLY A 203 -0.61 17.86 -2.75
N PRO A 204 -0.55 17.02 -3.79
CA PRO A 204 -1.35 15.80 -3.83
C PRO A 204 -0.68 14.59 -3.16
N ASP A 205 0.60 14.65 -2.82
CA ASP A 205 1.38 13.51 -2.29
C ASP A 205 2.47 14.01 -1.35
N GLY A 206 2.56 13.45 -0.17
CA GLY A 206 3.57 13.81 0.83
C GLY A 206 3.24 13.31 2.23
N ALA A 207 3.97 13.79 3.23
CA ALA A 207 3.67 13.47 4.62
C ALA A 207 2.34 14.11 5.04
N PRO A 208 1.46 13.40 5.78
CA PRO A 208 0.19 13.96 6.23
C PRO A 208 0.40 15.17 7.14
N ALA A 209 -0.36 16.26 6.91
CA ALA A 209 -0.29 17.47 7.72
C ALA A 209 -0.69 17.19 9.19
N THR A 210 -1.63 16.27 9.39
CA THR A 210 -1.93 15.69 10.70
C THR A 210 -1.10 14.43 10.88
N GLY A 211 -0.02 14.52 11.68
CA GLY A 211 0.88 13.39 11.93
C GLY A 211 0.14 12.20 12.56
N VAL A 212 0.40 11.01 12.04
CA VAL A 212 -0.19 9.76 12.52
C VAL A 212 0.90 8.84 13.02
N THR A 213 0.80 8.46 14.29
CA THR A 213 1.67 7.48 14.93
C THR A 213 0.84 6.29 15.39
N ILE A 214 1.24 5.08 15.00
CA ILE A 214 0.71 3.84 15.56
C ILE A 214 1.37 3.66 16.93
N GLU A 215 0.61 3.84 18.01
CA GLU A 215 1.13 3.75 19.38
C GLU A 215 1.24 2.30 19.84
N SER A 216 0.29 1.47 19.44
CA SER A 216 0.30 0.04 19.73
C SER A 216 -0.56 -0.73 18.73
N THR A 217 -0.27 -2.04 18.65
CA THR A 217 -0.99 -2.95 17.75
C THR A 217 -1.49 -4.18 18.52
N LYS A 218 -2.73 -4.58 18.28
CA LYS A 218 -3.33 -5.78 18.88
C LYS A 218 -3.91 -6.69 17.81
N VAL A 219 -3.64 -7.99 17.92
CA VAL A 219 -4.26 -9.06 17.10
C VAL A 219 -5.29 -9.79 17.93
N THR A 220 -6.49 -9.96 17.39
CA THR A 220 -7.58 -10.77 17.98
C THR A 220 -7.97 -11.86 16.99
N ILE A 221 -7.96 -13.11 17.42
CA ILE A 221 -8.29 -14.29 16.60
C ILE A 221 -9.47 -15.01 17.27
N SER A 222 -10.52 -15.35 16.49
CA SER A 222 -11.73 -16.02 16.95
C SER A 222 -12.25 -17.09 15.96
#